data_ce8326dbd0308fbc955fdef6a412cdad
#
_entry.id   ce8326dbd0308fbc955fdef6a412cdad
#
_cell.length_a   1.000
_cell.length_b   1.000
_cell.length_c   1.000
_cell.angle_alpha   90.00
_cell.angle_beta   90.00
_cell.angle_gamma   90.00
#
_symmetry.space_group_name_H-M   'P 1'
#
loop_
_entity.id
_entity.type
_entity.pdbx_description
1 polymer ?
#
loop_
_entity_poly.entity_id
_entity_poly.type
_entity_poly.pdbx_seq_one_letter_code
_entity_poly.pdbx_strand_id
1 'polypeptide(L)'
;MLVRNILEESVQKFGEVKAVKWLKKKEISERSYYEIMENAASVRKGLLAEGFEGKHIALIGTSSVEWIESYLGIITGCTTAVPLDAALPCEDLVDLINRSDCAALFLSPKHRPYLEVFLANCPGLQKVWMLQEEVEDVPEKVYSINELRNIGNNASKDAACPDAEDIATIIFTSGTTGKSKGVMLTQKNLASNVEAVKISAEPGTVMLSVLPIHHAFCLVMDWLKGFSQGATLCINDSLLHMVRNMSIFKPDIMLMVPMMIETIYKRLAASDPAIPKQVLAEKVFGGKLHTIFTGGAHLDPYYIEYFAQYGIQILEGYGMSECSPVISNNTPENNKPGSIGKPLENVEVRFENEEIL
;
A
#
# COMPACT_ATOMS: atom_id res chain seq x y z
N MET A 1 -3.99 -2.11 19.92
CA MET A 1 -2.74 -1.40 19.53
C MET A 1 -3.10 -0.35 18.47
N LEU A 2 -2.26 0.66 18.23
CA LEU A 2 -2.46 1.67 17.18
C LEU A 2 -1.44 1.46 16.07
N VAL A 3 -1.72 1.96 14.87
CA VAL A 3 -0.78 1.84 13.73
C VAL A 3 0.57 2.45 14.09
N ARG A 4 0.59 3.62 14.74
CA ARG A 4 1.83 4.26 15.20
C ARG A 4 2.66 3.35 16.12
N ASN A 5 2.03 2.66 17.08
CA ASN A 5 2.73 1.75 17.98
C ASN A 5 3.35 0.56 17.20
N ILE A 6 2.60 -0.04 16.26
CA ILE A 6 3.09 -1.15 15.41
C ILE A 6 4.36 -0.71 14.67
N LEU A 7 4.34 0.48 14.07
CA LEU A 7 5.46 1.00 13.30
C LEU A 7 6.67 1.36 14.18
N GLU A 8 6.46 1.98 15.34
CA GLU A 8 7.52 2.29 16.31
C GLU A 8 8.17 1.02 16.86
N GLU A 9 7.38 -0.01 17.19
CA GLU A 9 7.92 -1.32 17.58
C GLU A 9 8.70 -1.99 16.45
N SER A 10 8.25 -1.86 15.19
CA SER A 10 8.96 -2.40 14.03
C SER A 10 10.33 -1.76 13.86
N VAL A 11 10.43 -0.44 14.06
CA VAL A 11 11.72 0.27 14.05
C VAL A 11 12.63 -0.21 15.18
N GLN A 12 12.11 -0.38 16.39
CA GLN A 12 12.90 -0.90 17.52
C GLN A 12 13.45 -2.31 17.26
N LYS A 13 12.66 -3.16 16.60
CA LYS A 13 13.04 -4.56 16.31
C LYS A 13 13.93 -4.70 15.07
N PHE A 14 13.68 -3.91 14.04
CA PHE A 14 14.22 -4.12 12.69
C PHE A 14 14.96 -2.92 12.11
N GLY A 15 15.31 -1.92 12.90
CA GLY A 15 15.77 -0.60 12.47
C GLY A 15 16.79 -0.58 11.32
N GLU A 16 17.80 -1.46 11.33
CA GLU A 16 18.83 -1.56 10.30
C GLU A 16 18.42 -2.43 9.09
N VAL A 17 17.34 -3.19 9.19
CA VAL A 17 16.82 -3.97 8.06
C VAL A 17 16.39 -3.02 6.96
N LYS A 18 16.62 -3.40 5.69
CA LYS A 18 16.14 -2.62 4.54
C LYS A 18 14.63 -2.75 4.42
N ALA A 19 13.92 -1.68 4.76
CA ALA A 19 12.47 -1.62 4.74
C ALA A 19 11.91 -1.50 3.32
N VAL A 20 12.54 -0.66 2.49
CA VAL A 20 12.05 -0.38 1.13
C VAL A 20 13.20 -0.43 0.13
N LYS A 21 12.94 -1.05 -1.04
CA LYS A 21 13.83 -1.05 -2.21
C LYS A 21 13.07 -0.57 -3.44
N TRP A 22 13.73 0.18 -4.31
CA TRP A 22 13.17 0.64 -5.59
C TRP A 22 14.26 0.81 -6.64
N LEU A 23 13.85 0.95 -7.90
CA LEU A 23 14.75 1.23 -9.01
C LEU A 23 14.87 2.75 -9.24
N LYS A 24 16.06 3.30 -9.11
CA LYS A 24 16.40 4.67 -9.51
C LYS A 24 17.44 4.59 -10.62
N LYS A 25 17.09 5.03 -11.83
CA LYS A 25 17.98 4.97 -13.01
C LYS A 25 18.61 3.58 -13.27
N LYS A 26 17.81 2.51 -13.08
CA LYS A 26 18.19 1.10 -13.23
C LYS A 26 19.05 0.50 -12.10
N GLU A 27 19.42 1.27 -11.11
CA GLU A 27 20.12 0.82 -9.91
C GLU A 27 19.13 0.62 -8.76
N ILE A 28 19.42 -0.32 -7.87
CA ILE A 28 18.61 -0.54 -6.67
C ILE A 28 19.01 0.52 -5.65
N SER A 29 18.03 1.33 -5.27
CA SER A 29 18.11 2.21 -4.10
C SER A 29 17.34 1.57 -2.96
N GLU A 30 17.73 1.85 -1.72
CA GLU A 30 17.12 1.26 -0.54
C GLU A 30 17.13 2.22 0.64
N ARG A 31 16.18 2.02 1.58
CA ARG A 31 16.13 2.68 2.88
C ARG A 31 15.86 1.65 3.98
N SER A 32 16.47 1.85 5.14
CA SER A 32 16.22 1.08 6.35
C SER A 32 14.89 1.47 7.01
N TYR A 33 14.44 0.69 8.00
CA TYR A 33 13.30 1.04 8.84
C TYR A 33 13.52 2.38 9.56
N TYR A 34 14.72 2.64 10.05
CA TYR A 34 15.06 3.93 10.66
C TYR A 34 14.86 5.09 9.70
N GLU A 35 15.42 5.01 8.48
CA GLU A 35 15.34 6.08 7.48
C GLU A 35 13.90 6.36 7.04
N ILE A 36 13.10 5.32 6.83
CA ILE A 36 11.68 5.46 6.45
C ILE A 36 10.90 6.16 7.56
N MET A 37 11.07 5.73 8.79
CA MET A 37 10.30 6.29 9.91
C MET A 37 10.78 7.66 10.34
N GLU A 38 12.06 7.99 10.18
CA GLU A 38 12.59 9.34 10.36
C GLU A 38 12.00 10.32 9.35
N ASN A 39 11.94 9.94 8.07
CA ASN A 39 11.30 10.74 7.04
C ASN A 39 9.79 10.89 7.27
N ALA A 40 9.09 9.82 7.66
CA ALA A 40 7.68 9.88 8.02
C ALA A 40 7.43 10.80 9.24
N ALA A 41 8.29 10.72 10.25
CA ALA A 41 8.22 11.62 11.42
C ALA A 41 8.46 13.08 11.04
N SER A 42 9.39 13.35 10.09
CA SER A 42 9.61 14.70 9.58
C SER A 42 8.36 15.24 8.87
N VAL A 43 7.69 14.43 8.07
CA VAL A 43 6.42 14.80 7.42
C VAL A 43 5.36 15.08 8.48
N ARG A 44 5.18 14.20 9.47
CA ARG A 44 4.21 14.35 10.57
C ARG A 44 4.42 15.65 11.35
N LYS A 45 5.64 15.91 11.76
CA LYS A 45 5.99 17.14 12.49
C LYS A 45 5.82 18.39 11.63
N GLY A 46 6.16 18.29 10.33
CA GLY A 46 5.95 19.37 9.37
C GLY A 46 4.48 19.71 9.22
N LEU A 47 3.60 18.71 9.06
CA LEU A 47 2.15 18.90 8.98
C LEU A 47 1.60 19.57 10.26
N LEU A 48 2.07 19.16 11.44
CA LEU A 48 1.68 19.80 12.70
C LEU A 48 2.13 21.27 12.74
N ALA A 49 3.38 21.54 12.41
CA ALA A 49 3.94 22.90 12.42
C ALA A 49 3.21 23.84 11.43
N GLU A 50 2.76 23.29 10.32
CA GLU A 50 1.98 23.99 9.30
C GLU A 50 0.46 24.11 9.63
N GLY A 51 0.00 23.58 10.77
CA GLY A 51 -1.38 23.72 11.25
C GLY A 51 -2.38 22.75 10.62
N PHE A 52 -1.94 21.60 10.11
CA PHE A 52 -2.83 20.61 9.49
C PHE A 52 -3.36 19.55 10.46
N GLU A 53 -3.18 19.71 11.78
CA GLU A 53 -3.79 18.83 12.77
C GLU A 53 -5.32 18.74 12.59
N GLY A 54 -5.87 17.52 12.62
CA GLY A 54 -7.28 17.23 12.42
C GLY A 54 -7.78 17.42 10.96
N LYS A 55 -6.88 17.64 10.00
CA LYS A 55 -7.24 17.83 8.58
C LYS A 55 -7.10 16.55 7.76
N HIS A 56 -7.85 16.50 6.65
CA HIS A 56 -7.71 15.47 5.64
C HIS A 56 -6.66 15.88 4.60
N ILE A 57 -5.81 14.95 4.23
CA ILE A 57 -4.68 15.17 3.33
C ILE A 57 -4.77 14.19 2.17
N ALA A 58 -4.99 14.70 0.96
CA ALA A 58 -5.02 13.87 -0.25
C ALA A 58 -3.60 13.42 -0.65
N LEU A 59 -3.51 12.19 -1.21
CA LEU A 59 -2.29 11.67 -1.83
C LEU A 59 -2.63 11.17 -3.23
N ILE A 60 -1.99 11.76 -4.25
CA ILE A 60 -2.16 11.37 -5.65
C ILE A 60 -0.79 11.02 -6.23
N GLY A 61 -0.60 9.78 -6.63
CA GLY A 61 0.65 9.34 -7.23
C GLY A 61 0.75 7.84 -7.40
N THR A 62 1.74 7.44 -8.20
CA THR A 62 2.16 6.04 -8.29
C THR A 62 3.01 5.67 -7.07
N SER A 63 3.14 4.37 -6.81
CA SER A 63 3.97 3.86 -5.73
C SER A 63 5.40 4.44 -5.80
N SER A 64 5.81 5.14 -4.75
CA SER A 64 7.16 5.68 -4.58
C SER A 64 7.51 5.71 -3.09
N VAL A 65 8.79 5.82 -2.77
CA VAL A 65 9.23 5.89 -1.38
C VAL A 65 8.72 7.16 -0.70
N GLU A 66 8.68 8.28 -1.41
CA GLU A 66 8.16 9.56 -0.92
C GLU A 66 6.66 9.47 -0.62
N TRP A 67 5.91 8.74 -1.46
CA TRP A 67 4.48 8.51 -1.24
C TRP A 67 4.25 7.73 0.06
N ILE A 68 4.99 6.64 0.28
CA ILE A 68 4.88 5.82 1.49
C ILE A 68 5.26 6.61 2.73
N GLU A 69 6.37 7.32 2.72
CA GLU A 69 6.81 8.15 3.84
C GLU A 69 5.79 9.24 4.18
N SER A 70 5.17 9.83 3.16
CA SER A 70 4.09 10.80 3.34
C SER A 70 2.85 10.16 3.95
N TYR A 71 2.42 9.01 3.43
CA TYR A 71 1.28 8.27 3.98
C TYR A 71 1.51 7.89 5.45
N LEU A 72 2.66 7.31 5.77
CA LEU A 72 3.02 6.96 7.15
C LEU A 72 3.10 8.20 8.06
N GLY A 73 3.64 9.32 7.55
CA GLY A 73 3.68 10.58 8.29
C GLY A 73 2.28 11.10 8.63
N ILE A 74 1.33 11.00 7.69
CA ILE A 74 -0.06 11.42 7.90
C ILE A 74 -0.74 10.52 8.94
N ILE A 75 -0.76 9.21 8.73
CA ILE A 75 -1.54 8.28 9.57
C ILE A 75 -0.96 8.07 10.98
N THR A 76 0.29 8.42 11.21
CA THR A 76 0.92 8.34 12.54
C THR A 76 0.79 9.63 13.35
N GLY A 77 0.23 10.68 12.75
CA GLY A 77 -0.14 11.95 13.40
C GLY A 77 -1.65 12.05 13.60
N CYS A 78 -2.11 13.24 13.99
CA CYS A 78 -3.52 13.56 14.12
C CYS A 78 -4.08 14.14 12.82
N THR A 79 -3.83 13.46 11.68
CA THR A 79 -4.31 13.81 10.34
C THR A 79 -4.86 12.58 9.65
N THR A 80 -5.78 12.76 8.68
CA THR A 80 -6.41 11.66 7.94
C THR A 80 -5.86 11.61 6.52
N ALA A 81 -5.35 10.45 6.10
CA ALA A 81 -4.90 10.23 4.73
C ALA A 81 -6.08 9.92 3.79
N VAL A 82 -6.06 10.52 2.60
CA VAL A 82 -7.02 10.27 1.53
C VAL A 82 -6.25 9.85 0.27
N PRO A 83 -5.84 8.56 0.19
CA PRO A 83 -5.17 8.03 -0.99
C PRO A 83 -6.16 7.95 -2.16
N LEU A 84 -5.84 8.61 -3.27
CA LEU A 84 -6.68 8.66 -4.46
C LEU A 84 -6.01 7.91 -5.64
N ASP A 85 -6.85 7.27 -6.46
CA ASP A 85 -6.37 6.58 -7.66
C ASP A 85 -5.80 7.58 -8.67
N ALA A 86 -4.50 7.54 -8.83
CA ALA A 86 -3.77 8.41 -9.76
C ALA A 86 -4.08 8.17 -11.24
N ALA A 87 -4.81 7.10 -11.58
CA ALA A 87 -5.26 6.81 -12.95
C ALA A 87 -6.60 7.46 -13.30
N LEU A 88 -7.31 8.03 -12.32
CA LEU A 88 -8.58 8.71 -12.55
C LEU A 88 -8.40 9.99 -13.39
N PRO A 89 -9.43 10.38 -14.17
CA PRO A 89 -9.50 11.69 -14.82
C PRO A 89 -9.36 12.83 -13.79
N CYS A 90 -8.81 13.95 -14.23
CA CYS A 90 -8.57 15.11 -13.36
C CYS A 90 -9.85 15.64 -12.68
N GLU A 91 -10.97 15.67 -13.39
CA GLU A 91 -12.29 16.08 -12.89
C GLU A 91 -12.81 15.16 -11.76
N ASP A 92 -12.60 13.86 -11.88
CA ASP A 92 -12.95 12.91 -10.82
C ASP A 92 -12.09 13.12 -9.58
N LEU A 93 -10.80 13.37 -9.77
CA LEU A 93 -9.88 13.68 -8.67
C LEU A 93 -10.30 14.99 -7.95
N VAL A 94 -10.72 16.03 -8.71
CA VAL A 94 -11.28 17.28 -8.14
C VAL A 94 -12.52 16.98 -7.30
N ASP A 95 -13.46 16.17 -7.80
CA ASP A 95 -14.66 15.77 -7.05
C ASP A 95 -14.29 15.07 -5.74
N LEU A 96 -13.36 14.11 -5.80
CA LEU A 96 -12.95 13.34 -4.61
C LEU A 96 -12.21 14.21 -3.57
N ILE A 97 -11.32 15.11 -4.00
CA ILE A 97 -10.63 16.07 -3.12
C ILE A 97 -11.64 16.94 -2.38
N ASN A 98 -12.62 17.49 -3.10
CA ASN A 98 -13.64 18.35 -2.52
C ASN A 98 -14.58 17.59 -1.59
N ARG A 99 -15.05 16.41 -2.00
CA ARG A 99 -15.96 15.57 -1.18
C ARG A 99 -15.32 15.02 0.08
N SER A 100 -14.01 14.88 0.10
CA SER A 100 -13.28 14.46 1.29
C SER A 100 -12.73 15.62 2.12
N ASP A 101 -13.14 16.88 1.82
CA ASP A 101 -12.74 18.07 2.55
C ASP A 101 -11.22 18.18 2.76
N CYS A 102 -10.44 17.80 1.74
CA CYS A 102 -8.99 17.82 1.84
C CYS A 102 -8.45 19.26 1.95
N ALA A 103 -7.65 19.50 2.98
CA ALA A 103 -7.01 20.79 3.22
C ALA A 103 -5.62 20.88 2.56
N ALA A 104 -5.00 19.74 2.22
CA ALA A 104 -3.74 19.71 1.51
C ALA A 104 -3.65 18.49 0.59
N LEU A 105 -2.65 18.51 -0.29
CA LEU A 105 -2.42 17.50 -1.31
C LEU A 105 -0.93 17.16 -1.39
N PHE A 106 -0.60 15.86 -1.34
CA PHE A 106 0.67 15.34 -1.81
C PHE A 106 0.51 14.86 -3.25
N LEU A 107 1.31 15.39 -4.16
CA LEU A 107 1.17 15.17 -5.60
C LEU A 107 2.46 14.64 -6.23
N SER A 108 2.38 13.50 -6.94
CA SER A 108 3.56 13.01 -7.65
C SER A 108 3.89 13.89 -8.87
N PRO A 109 5.18 13.99 -9.27
CA PRO A 109 5.63 14.81 -10.40
C PRO A 109 4.89 14.53 -11.71
N LYS A 110 4.50 13.28 -11.92
CA LYS A 110 3.73 12.85 -13.11
C LYS A 110 2.40 13.58 -13.25
N HIS A 111 1.79 14.00 -12.13
CA HIS A 111 0.49 14.67 -12.09
C HIS A 111 0.60 16.20 -12.01
N ARG A 112 1.81 16.75 -12.12
CA ARG A 112 2.03 18.21 -12.20
C ARG A 112 1.13 18.92 -13.22
N PRO A 113 0.80 18.36 -14.41
CA PRO A 113 -0.12 19.00 -15.35
C PRO A 113 -1.53 19.26 -14.80
N TYR A 114 -1.96 18.59 -13.73
CA TYR A 114 -3.26 18.79 -13.08
C TYR A 114 -3.24 19.89 -12.00
N LEU A 115 -2.07 20.39 -11.65
CA LEU A 115 -1.85 21.28 -10.52
C LEU A 115 -2.70 22.54 -10.59
N GLU A 116 -2.70 23.25 -11.73
CA GLU A 116 -3.49 24.46 -11.94
C GLU A 116 -5.01 24.19 -11.79
N VAL A 117 -5.46 23.04 -12.31
CA VAL A 117 -6.87 22.63 -12.21
C VAL A 117 -7.25 22.39 -10.75
N PHE A 118 -6.38 21.72 -9.98
CA PHE A 118 -6.63 21.49 -8.54
C PHE A 118 -6.66 22.81 -7.76
N LEU A 119 -5.70 23.72 -7.99
CA LEU A 119 -5.68 25.01 -7.31
C LEU A 119 -6.89 25.90 -7.65
N ALA A 120 -7.41 25.81 -8.87
CA ALA A 120 -8.57 26.58 -9.31
C ALA A 120 -9.91 25.98 -8.83
N ASN A 121 -10.02 24.64 -8.73
CA ASN A 121 -11.31 23.97 -8.51
C ASN A 121 -11.42 23.25 -7.14
N CYS A 122 -10.38 23.27 -6.33
CA CYS A 122 -10.41 22.74 -4.97
C CYS A 122 -10.16 23.86 -3.95
N PRO A 123 -11.17 24.69 -3.65
CA PRO A 123 -11.00 25.88 -2.79
C PRO A 123 -10.58 25.54 -1.36
N GLY A 124 -10.80 24.31 -0.89
CA GLY A 124 -10.35 23.82 0.41
C GLY A 124 -8.84 23.62 0.51
N LEU A 125 -8.13 23.46 -0.64
CA LEU A 125 -6.70 23.23 -0.64
C LEU A 125 -5.92 24.49 -0.22
N GLN A 126 -5.19 24.37 0.87
CA GLN A 126 -4.33 25.41 1.42
C GLN A 126 -2.89 25.26 0.92
N LYS A 127 -2.39 24.02 0.79
CA LYS A 127 -1.02 23.69 0.34
C LYS A 127 -0.99 22.43 -0.51
N VAL A 128 -0.02 22.38 -1.42
CA VAL A 128 0.32 21.20 -2.22
C VAL A 128 1.81 20.90 -2.03
N TRP A 129 2.15 19.68 -1.67
CA TRP A 129 3.53 19.19 -1.63
C TRP A 129 3.78 18.22 -2.77
N MET A 130 4.72 18.58 -3.63
CA MET A 130 5.20 17.69 -4.69
C MET A 130 6.06 16.58 -4.09
N LEU A 131 5.78 15.33 -4.45
CA LEU A 131 6.55 14.14 -4.03
C LEU A 131 7.90 14.06 -4.77
N GLN A 132 8.68 15.13 -4.68
CA GLN A 132 10.03 15.25 -5.22
C GLN A 132 10.86 16.20 -4.36
N GLU A 133 12.19 16.04 -4.43
CA GLU A 133 13.10 16.72 -3.53
C GLU A 133 13.13 18.23 -3.72
N GLU A 134 13.05 18.70 -4.97
CA GLU A 134 13.08 20.11 -5.35
C GLU A 134 11.99 20.42 -6.37
N VAL A 135 11.47 21.64 -6.33
CA VAL A 135 10.49 22.14 -7.31
C VAL A 135 10.92 23.51 -7.81
N GLU A 136 10.75 23.72 -9.11
CA GLU A 136 11.01 24.98 -9.79
C GLU A 136 9.78 25.43 -10.56
N ASP A 137 9.60 26.72 -10.77
CA ASP A 137 8.53 27.32 -11.56
C ASP A 137 7.14 26.79 -11.15
N VAL A 138 6.85 26.84 -9.83
CA VAL A 138 5.57 26.39 -9.28
C VAL A 138 4.73 27.59 -8.80
N PRO A 139 3.37 27.46 -8.85
CA PRO A 139 2.48 28.47 -8.29
C PRO A 139 2.66 28.68 -6.78
N GLU A 140 2.14 29.78 -6.27
CA GLU A 140 1.98 29.98 -4.83
C GLU A 140 1.24 28.80 -4.18
N LYS A 141 1.55 28.45 -2.95
CA LYS A 141 1.05 27.31 -2.18
C LYS A 141 1.61 25.93 -2.60
N VAL A 142 2.54 25.86 -3.54
CA VAL A 142 3.17 24.63 -3.98
C VAL A 142 4.62 24.57 -3.50
N TYR A 143 4.97 23.44 -2.88
CA TYR A 143 6.25 23.22 -2.20
C TYR A 143 6.79 21.83 -2.55
N SER A 144 8.07 21.58 -2.29
CA SER A 144 8.64 20.24 -2.34
C SER A 144 8.38 19.47 -1.05
N ILE A 145 8.47 18.15 -1.12
CA ILE A 145 8.41 17.31 0.09
C ILE A 145 9.56 17.61 1.05
N ASN A 146 10.74 18.01 0.52
CA ASN A 146 11.88 18.37 1.35
C ASN A 146 11.67 19.65 2.15
N GLU A 147 10.95 20.63 1.61
CA GLU A 147 10.60 21.82 2.38
C GLU A 147 9.74 21.47 3.59
N LEU A 148 8.72 20.58 3.43
CA LEU A 148 7.93 20.10 4.55
C LEU A 148 8.77 19.32 5.57
N ARG A 149 9.64 18.43 5.09
CA ARG A 149 10.56 17.66 5.97
C ARG A 149 11.50 18.59 6.74
N ASN A 150 12.05 19.61 6.10
CA ASN A 150 12.90 20.61 6.76
C ASN A 150 12.14 21.36 7.86
N ILE A 151 10.89 21.75 7.63
CA ILE A 151 10.03 22.33 8.66
C ILE A 151 9.88 21.35 9.84
N GLY A 152 9.56 20.08 9.55
CA GLY A 152 9.40 19.04 10.56
C GLY A 152 10.67 18.74 11.35
N ASN A 153 11.83 18.69 10.70
CA ASN A 153 13.14 18.47 11.34
C ASN A 153 13.52 19.60 12.30
N ASN A 154 13.08 20.82 12.01
CA ASN A 154 13.31 21.99 12.87
C ASN A 154 12.19 22.21 13.90
N ALA A 155 11.09 21.45 13.84
CA ALA A 155 9.98 21.57 14.76
C ALA A 155 10.34 21.03 16.15
N SER A 156 10.05 21.82 17.19
CA SER A 156 10.29 21.44 18.59
C SER A 156 9.23 20.49 19.16
N LYS A 157 8.09 20.36 18.49
CA LYS A 157 6.96 19.52 18.92
C LYS A 157 6.67 18.42 17.89
N ASP A 158 6.28 17.27 18.36
CA ASP A 158 5.70 16.21 17.55
C ASP A 158 4.18 16.16 17.75
N ALA A 159 3.44 15.61 16.78
CA ALA A 159 2.02 15.36 16.91
C ALA A 159 1.75 14.39 18.06
N ALA A 160 0.65 14.59 18.76
CA ALA A 160 0.14 13.63 19.72
C ALA A 160 -0.05 12.26 19.03
N CYS A 161 -0.04 11.19 19.83
CA CYS A 161 -0.45 9.89 19.33
C CYS A 161 -1.96 9.94 19.05
N PRO A 162 -2.44 9.51 17.88
CA PRO A 162 -3.87 9.49 17.59
C PRO A 162 -4.60 8.54 18.54
N ASP A 163 -5.91 8.77 18.75
CA ASP A 163 -6.77 7.86 19.48
C ASP A 163 -7.21 6.68 18.61
N ALA A 164 -7.66 5.60 19.25
CA ALA A 164 -8.05 4.36 18.57
C ALA A 164 -9.20 4.56 17.55
N GLU A 165 -10.10 5.46 17.85
CA GLU A 165 -11.28 5.76 17.02
C GLU A 165 -11.04 6.92 16.04
N ASP A 166 -9.86 7.54 16.06
CA ASP A 166 -9.49 8.55 15.07
C ASP A 166 -9.40 7.92 13.68
N ILE A 167 -9.95 8.60 12.67
CA ILE A 167 -9.90 8.14 11.29
C ILE A 167 -8.48 8.32 10.77
N ALA A 168 -7.82 7.19 10.47
CA ALA A 168 -6.48 7.16 9.90
C ALA A 168 -6.49 7.41 8.39
N THR A 169 -7.46 6.82 7.69
CA THR A 169 -7.53 6.92 6.22
C THR A 169 -8.95 6.82 5.70
N ILE A 170 -9.20 7.49 4.56
CA ILE A 170 -10.45 7.39 3.79
C ILE A 170 -10.11 6.81 2.42
N ILE A 171 -10.59 5.60 2.14
CA ILE A 171 -10.33 4.89 0.88
C ILE A 171 -11.57 4.90 0.02
N PHE A 172 -11.48 5.44 -1.19
CA PHE A 172 -12.61 5.46 -2.10
C PHE A 172 -12.77 4.12 -2.84
N THR A 173 -14.00 3.63 -2.86
CA THR A 173 -14.39 2.40 -3.59
C THR A 173 -15.45 2.72 -4.63
N SER A 174 -15.47 1.95 -5.74
CA SER A 174 -16.54 2.02 -6.73
C SER A 174 -17.84 1.51 -6.10
N GLY A 175 -18.72 2.42 -5.74
CA GLY A 175 -20.03 2.07 -5.17
C GLY A 175 -20.96 1.44 -6.20
N THR A 176 -21.84 0.54 -5.75
CA THR A 176 -22.92 -0.08 -6.57
C THR A 176 -23.90 0.94 -7.14
N THR A 177 -23.93 2.17 -6.62
CA THR A 177 -24.81 3.28 -7.01
C THR A 177 -24.20 4.26 -8.01
N GLY A 178 -23.02 3.96 -8.58
CA GLY A 178 -22.36 4.76 -9.62
C GLY A 178 -21.42 5.86 -9.11
N LYS A 179 -21.58 6.37 -7.88
CA LYS A 179 -20.62 7.31 -7.27
C LYS A 179 -19.73 6.61 -6.26
N SER A 180 -18.43 6.87 -6.34
CA SER A 180 -17.45 6.37 -5.38
C SER A 180 -17.83 6.75 -3.95
N LYS A 181 -17.66 5.82 -2.99
CA LYS A 181 -17.90 6.02 -1.56
C LYS A 181 -16.58 6.01 -0.81
N GLY A 182 -16.41 6.94 0.13
CA GLY A 182 -15.24 7.01 1.00
C GLY A 182 -15.44 6.13 2.22
N VAL A 183 -14.69 5.03 2.29
CA VAL A 183 -14.63 4.14 3.43
C VAL A 183 -13.70 4.76 4.47
N MET A 184 -14.24 5.10 5.63
CA MET A 184 -13.49 5.69 6.74
C MET A 184 -12.95 4.57 7.65
N LEU A 185 -11.63 4.44 7.75
CA LEU A 185 -10.97 3.43 8.56
C LEU A 185 -10.23 4.10 9.72
N THR A 186 -10.55 3.65 10.94
CA THR A 186 -9.91 4.16 12.16
C THR A 186 -8.53 3.54 12.38
N GLN A 187 -7.76 4.11 13.29
CA GLN A 187 -6.50 3.55 13.78
C GLN A 187 -6.68 2.11 14.25
N LYS A 188 -7.74 1.84 15.01
CA LYS A 188 -8.09 0.51 15.51
C LYS A 188 -8.45 -0.46 14.39
N ASN A 189 -9.21 -0.02 13.38
CA ASN A 189 -9.56 -0.86 12.24
C ASN A 189 -8.32 -1.38 11.52
N LEU A 190 -7.38 -0.50 11.17
CA LEU A 190 -6.14 -0.87 10.51
C LEU A 190 -5.27 -1.77 11.39
N ALA A 191 -5.02 -1.37 12.64
CA ALA A 191 -4.15 -2.10 13.55
C ALA A 191 -4.68 -3.51 13.85
N SER A 192 -5.98 -3.67 14.13
CA SER A 192 -6.57 -4.97 14.42
C SER A 192 -6.49 -5.94 13.23
N ASN A 193 -6.61 -5.44 12.00
CA ASN A 193 -6.48 -6.27 10.81
C ASN A 193 -5.02 -6.68 10.57
N VAL A 194 -4.06 -5.75 10.73
CA VAL A 194 -2.63 -6.06 10.69
C VAL A 194 -2.23 -7.13 11.71
N GLU A 195 -2.77 -7.06 12.92
CA GLU A 195 -2.49 -8.04 13.98
C GLU A 195 -3.10 -9.42 13.70
N ALA A 196 -4.36 -9.45 13.26
CA ALA A 196 -5.13 -10.69 13.09
C ALA A 196 -4.69 -11.53 11.88
N VAL A 197 -4.24 -10.90 10.78
CA VAL A 197 -3.79 -11.63 9.59
C VAL A 197 -2.47 -12.34 9.86
N LYS A 198 -2.48 -13.67 9.66
CA LYS A 198 -1.29 -14.52 9.84
C LYS A 198 -0.54 -14.64 8.50
N ILE A 199 0.38 -13.74 8.26
CA ILE A 199 1.43 -13.88 7.23
C ILE A 199 2.71 -14.11 8.01
N SER A 200 3.38 -15.24 7.75
CA SER A 200 4.69 -15.51 8.34
C SER A 200 5.77 -14.96 7.41
N ALA A 201 6.42 -13.90 7.85
CA ALA A 201 7.60 -13.35 7.18
C ALA A 201 8.71 -13.15 8.21
N GLU A 202 9.90 -13.61 7.89
CA GLU A 202 11.10 -13.35 8.69
C GLU A 202 11.65 -11.95 8.36
N PRO A 203 12.39 -11.31 9.28
CA PRO A 203 13.04 -10.04 8.98
C PRO A 203 13.92 -10.13 7.72
N GLY A 204 13.68 -9.22 6.78
CA GLY A 204 14.35 -9.20 5.48
C GLY A 204 13.68 -10.07 4.39
N THR A 205 12.56 -10.77 4.68
CA THR A 205 11.73 -11.39 3.65
C THR A 205 11.37 -10.35 2.58
N VAL A 206 11.66 -10.66 1.33
CA VAL A 206 11.44 -9.74 0.21
C VAL A 206 10.03 -9.87 -0.33
N MET A 207 9.29 -8.75 -0.35
CA MET A 207 7.96 -8.67 -0.93
C MET A 207 7.97 -7.67 -2.09
N LEU A 208 7.51 -8.06 -3.27
CA LEU A 208 7.34 -7.13 -4.40
C LEU A 208 5.91 -6.61 -4.44
N SER A 209 5.73 -5.33 -4.11
CA SER A 209 4.43 -4.68 -4.11
C SER A 209 4.03 -4.29 -5.53
N VAL A 210 3.03 -4.97 -6.07
CA VAL A 210 2.55 -4.82 -7.46
C VAL A 210 1.13 -4.26 -7.55
N LEU A 211 0.42 -4.24 -6.42
CA LEU A 211 -0.95 -3.73 -6.35
C LEU A 211 -0.96 -2.20 -6.30
N PRO A 212 -2.06 -1.56 -6.75
CA PRO A 212 -2.18 -0.10 -6.62
C PRO A 212 -2.16 0.34 -5.16
N ILE A 213 -1.26 1.29 -4.86
CA ILE A 213 -0.95 1.68 -3.49
C ILE A 213 -2.13 2.34 -2.75
N HIS A 214 -3.10 2.92 -3.48
CA HIS A 214 -4.29 3.55 -2.90
C HIS A 214 -5.37 2.56 -2.44
N HIS A 215 -5.25 1.26 -2.78
CA HIS A 215 -6.20 0.24 -2.34
C HIS A 215 -5.87 -0.32 -0.96
N ALA A 216 -6.91 -0.59 -0.15
CA ALA A 216 -6.77 -1.14 1.19
C ALA A 216 -5.93 -2.43 1.22
N PHE A 217 -6.10 -3.33 0.24
CA PHE A 217 -5.36 -4.59 0.20
C PHE A 217 -3.84 -4.36 0.08
N CYS A 218 -3.41 -3.43 -0.77
CA CYS A 218 -2.00 -3.04 -0.86
C CYS A 218 -1.53 -2.33 0.41
N LEU A 219 -2.22 -1.24 0.80
CA LEU A 219 -1.81 -0.42 1.95
C LEU A 219 -1.68 -1.22 3.24
N VAL A 220 -2.68 -2.06 3.53
CA VAL A 220 -2.70 -2.77 4.80
C VAL A 220 -1.85 -4.04 4.74
N MET A 221 -1.96 -4.84 3.67
CA MET A 221 -1.30 -6.16 3.63
C MET A 221 0.12 -6.12 3.09
N ASP A 222 0.43 -5.37 2.02
CA ASP A 222 1.83 -5.21 1.61
C ASP A 222 2.57 -4.33 2.63
N TRP A 223 2.07 -3.10 2.85
CA TRP A 223 2.83 -2.08 3.57
C TRP A 223 2.74 -2.23 5.09
N LEU A 224 1.57 -2.07 5.71
CA LEU A 224 1.50 -2.09 7.18
C LEU A 224 1.82 -3.47 7.75
N LYS A 225 1.29 -4.54 7.15
CA LYS A 225 1.59 -5.91 7.59
C LYS A 225 3.04 -6.30 7.31
N GLY A 226 3.56 -6.02 6.11
CA GLY A 226 4.96 -6.25 5.76
C GLY A 226 5.90 -5.52 6.72
N PHE A 227 5.64 -4.23 6.99
CA PHE A 227 6.41 -3.47 8.00
C PHE A 227 6.37 -4.10 9.38
N SER A 228 5.20 -4.57 9.85
CA SER A 228 5.08 -5.19 11.17
C SER A 228 5.89 -6.47 11.34
N GLN A 229 6.29 -7.11 10.23
CA GLN A 229 7.06 -8.36 10.19
C GLN A 229 8.56 -8.15 9.90
N GLY A 230 9.01 -6.94 9.67
CA GLY A 230 10.39 -6.68 9.27
C GLY A 230 10.69 -7.01 7.81
N ALA A 231 9.68 -7.10 6.95
CA ALA A 231 9.86 -7.40 5.53
C ALA A 231 10.57 -6.28 4.78
N THR A 232 11.23 -6.62 3.67
CA THR A 232 11.77 -5.68 2.68
C THR A 232 10.77 -5.52 1.54
N LEU A 233 10.13 -4.35 1.46
CA LEU A 233 9.12 -4.05 0.45
C LEU A 233 9.78 -3.45 -0.79
N CYS A 234 9.64 -4.11 -1.93
CA CYS A 234 10.17 -3.65 -3.20
C CYS A 234 9.07 -2.97 -4.01
N ILE A 235 9.32 -1.73 -4.44
CA ILE A 235 8.35 -0.97 -5.24
C ILE A 235 8.43 -1.43 -6.69
N ASN A 236 7.30 -1.88 -7.23
CA ASN A 236 7.13 -2.15 -8.65
C ASN A 236 6.77 -0.84 -9.38
N ASP A 237 7.61 -0.42 -10.31
CA ASP A 237 7.45 0.84 -11.05
C ASP A 237 6.32 0.81 -12.08
N SER A 238 5.94 -0.38 -12.57
CA SER A 238 4.86 -0.57 -13.54
C SER A 238 4.44 -2.04 -13.61
N LEU A 239 3.16 -2.32 -13.79
CA LEU A 239 2.66 -3.67 -14.02
C LEU A 239 3.30 -4.33 -15.26
N LEU A 240 3.63 -3.56 -16.28
CA LEU A 240 4.35 -4.04 -17.47
C LEU A 240 5.77 -4.56 -17.14
N HIS A 241 6.35 -4.06 -16.04
CA HIS A 241 7.69 -4.44 -15.59
C HIS A 241 7.69 -5.53 -14.50
N MET A 242 6.52 -6.01 -14.07
CA MET A 242 6.38 -6.94 -12.94
C MET A 242 7.32 -8.15 -13.07
N VAL A 243 7.33 -8.86 -14.20
CA VAL A 243 8.20 -10.04 -14.39
C VAL A 243 9.67 -9.67 -14.39
N ARG A 244 10.06 -8.54 -15.00
CA ARG A 244 11.43 -8.02 -14.93
C ARG A 244 11.82 -7.73 -13.49
N ASN A 245 10.94 -7.08 -12.74
CA ASN A 245 11.21 -6.69 -11.36
C ASN A 245 11.23 -7.90 -10.41
N MET A 246 10.44 -8.95 -10.67
CA MET A 246 10.59 -10.24 -9.98
C MET A 246 11.99 -10.82 -10.16
N SER A 247 12.56 -10.77 -11.37
CA SER A 247 13.93 -11.26 -11.62
C SER A 247 15.01 -10.40 -10.93
N ILE A 248 14.77 -9.09 -10.77
CA ILE A 248 15.70 -8.14 -10.13
C ILE A 248 15.65 -8.26 -8.61
N PHE A 249 14.45 -8.14 -8.02
CA PHE A 249 14.27 -8.11 -6.57
C PHE A 249 14.20 -9.49 -5.93
N LYS A 250 13.88 -10.54 -6.70
CA LYS A 250 13.76 -11.94 -6.26
C LYS A 250 12.86 -12.08 -5.03
N PRO A 251 11.58 -11.73 -5.14
CA PRO A 251 10.67 -11.77 -4.01
C PRO A 251 10.49 -13.19 -3.48
N ASP A 252 10.30 -13.30 -2.16
CA ASP A 252 9.93 -14.51 -1.46
C ASP A 252 8.40 -14.67 -1.40
N ILE A 253 7.70 -13.54 -1.23
CA ILE A 253 6.23 -13.44 -1.09
C ILE A 253 5.70 -12.33 -2.00
N MET A 254 4.51 -12.53 -2.57
CA MET A 254 3.80 -11.48 -3.31
C MET A 254 2.29 -11.49 -3.02
N LEU A 255 1.69 -10.30 -3.05
CA LEU A 255 0.24 -10.15 -3.11
C LEU A 255 -0.17 -9.89 -4.56
N MET A 256 -1.12 -10.66 -5.06
CA MET A 256 -1.61 -10.55 -6.44
C MET A 256 -3.13 -10.68 -6.50
N VAL A 257 -3.74 -10.06 -7.50
CA VAL A 257 -5.14 -10.37 -7.86
C VAL A 257 -5.17 -11.50 -8.91
N PRO A 258 -6.29 -12.25 -9.03
CA PRO A 258 -6.42 -13.40 -9.95
C PRO A 258 -5.97 -13.09 -11.38
N MET A 259 -6.32 -11.93 -11.93
CA MET A 259 -5.94 -11.53 -13.29
C MET A 259 -4.40 -11.47 -13.50
N MET A 260 -3.63 -11.12 -12.47
CA MET A 260 -2.15 -11.14 -12.55
C MET A 260 -1.63 -12.57 -12.59
N ILE A 261 -2.20 -13.47 -11.79
CA ILE A 261 -1.87 -14.90 -11.77
C ILE A 261 -2.17 -15.53 -13.13
N GLU A 262 -3.35 -15.27 -13.70
CA GLU A 262 -3.72 -15.73 -15.05
C GLU A 262 -2.77 -15.21 -16.13
N THR A 263 -2.33 -13.95 -16.03
CA THR A 263 -1.39 -13.36 -16.99
C THR A 263 -0.04 -14.06 -16.92
N ILE A 264 0.45 -14.37 -15.74
CA ILE A 264 1.70 -15.13 -15.56
C ILE A 264 1.51 -16.56 -16.06
N TYR A 265 0.38 -17.22 -15.74
CA TYR A 265 0.05 -18.55 -16.25
C TYR A 265 0.13 -18.62 -17.77
N LYS A 266 -0.53 -17.68 -18.49
CA LYS A 266 -0.53 -17.62 -19.96
C LYS A 266 0.90 -17.55 -20.50
N ARG A 267 1.78 -16.80 -19.85
CA ARG A 267 3.19 -16.69 -20.23
C ARG A 267 3.96 -18.00 -19.99
N LEU A 268 3.72 -18.66 -18.88
CA LEU A 268 4.35 -19.96 -18.54
C LEU A 268 3.87 -21.07 -19.49
N ALA A 269 2.57 -21.13 -19.74
CA ALA A 269 1.95 -22.11 -20.63
C ALA A 269 2.39 -21.99 -22.10
N ALA A 270 2.74 -20.76 -22.52
CA ALA A 270 3.29 -20.51 -23.85
C ALA A 270 4.81 -20.77 -23.97
N SER A 271 5.47 -21.15 -22.88
CA SER A 271 6.90 -21.46 -22.89
C SER A 271 7.18 -22.83 -23.52
N ASP A 272 8.37 -23.01 -24.08
CA ASP A 272 8.79 -24.29 -24.64
C ASP A 272 8.73 -25.42 -23.57
N PRO A 273 7.95 -26.48 -23.78
CA PRO A 273 7.83 -27.58 -22.84
C PRO A 273 9.16 -28.30 -22.50
N ALA A 274 10.17 -28.16 -23.36
CA ALA A 274 11.51 -28.72 -23.13
C ALA A 274 12.30 -27.98 -22.03
N ILE A 275 11.89 -26.75 -21.67
CA ILE A 275 12.58 -25.98 -20.62
C ILE A 275 12.14 -26.51 -19.24
N PRO A 276 13.09 -26.94 -18.39
CA PRO A 276 12.77 -27.40 -17.04
C PRO A 276 12.01 -26.34 -16.23
N LYS A 277 11.00 -26.76 -15.46
CA LYS A 277 10.18 -25.85 -14.64
C LYS A 277 10.99 -25.00 -13.67
N GLN A 278 12.06 -25.54 -13.10
CA GLN A 278 12.99 -24.79 -12.25
C GLN A 278 13.63 -23.61 -12.97
N VAL A 279 14.05 -23.82 -14.23
CA VAL A 279 14.64 -22.75 -15.05
C VAL A 279 13.61 -21.68 -15.37
N LEU A 280 12.37 -22.09 -15.65
CA LEU A 280 11.25 -21.16 -15.85
C LEU A 280 10.92 -20.39 -14.56
N ALA A 281 10.88 -21.07 -13.41
CA ALA A 281 10.66 -20.44 -12.11
C ALA A 281 11.73 -19.37 -11.81
N GLU A 282 13.00 -19.70 -12.04
CA GLU A 282 14.09 -18.75 -11.85
C GLU A 282 13.97 -17.55 -12.81
N LYS A 283 13.67 -17.79 -14.07
CA LYS A 283 13.55 -16.74 -15.10
C LYS A 283 12.35 -15.82 -14.91
N VAL A 284 11.20 -16.37 -14.46
CA VAL A 284 9.93 -15.62 -14.35
C VAL A 284 9.74 -15.03 -12.97
N PHE A 285 10.08 -15.78 -11.92
CA PHE A 285 9.82 -15.42 -10.52
C PHE A 285 11.08 -14.99 -9.74
N GLY A 286 12.26 -15.05 -10.35
CA GLY A 286 13.52 -14.73 -9.68
C GLY A 286 14.07 -15.86 -8.80
N GLY A 287 13.41 -17.03 -8.76
CA GLY A 287 13.89 -18.26 -8.13
C GLY A 287 13.68 -18.38 -6.62
N LYS A 288 13.07 -17.37 -5.97
CA LYS A 288 12.79 -17.38 -4.52
C LYS A 288 11.32 -17.39 -4.16
N LEU A 289 10.44 -16.99 -5.08
CA LEU A 289 9.01 -16.88 -4.80
C LEU A 289 8.43 -18.24 -4.40
N HIS A 290 7.92 -18.32 -3.20
CA HIS A 290 7.30 -19.54 -2.64
C HIS A 290 5.84 -19.32 -2.22
N THR A 291 5.39 -18.09 -2.00
CA THR A 291 4.01 -17.82 -1.57
C THR A 291 3.40 -16.64 -2.31
N ILE A 292 2.20 -16.83 -2.81
CA ILE A 292 1.35 -15.77 -3.36
C ILE A 292 0.07 -15.72 -2.52
N PHE A 293 -0.23 -14.55 -1.94
CA PHE A 293 -1.55 -14.27 -1.38
C PHE A 293 -2.43 -13.64 -2.45
N THR A 294 -3.64 -14.11 -2.59
CA THR A 294 -4.58 -13.61 -3.60
C THR A 294 -5.96 -13.35 -3.02
N GLY A 295 -6.65 -12.36 -3.58
CA GLY A 295 -7.99 -11.97 -3.19
C GLY A 295 -8.56 -10.91 -4.13
N GLY A 296 -9.72 -10.36 -3.77
CA GLY A 296 -10.40 -9.32 -4.53
C GLY A 296 -11.25 -9.83 -5.69
N ALA A 297 -11.08 -11.11 -6.12
CA ALA A 297 -11.91 -11.81 -7.09
C ALA A 297 -11.74 -13.32 -6.93
N HIS A 298 -12.61 -14.11 -7.56
CA HIS A 298 -12.49 -15.56 -7.59
C HIS A 298 -11.26 -15.99 -8.41
N LEU A 299 -10.50 -16.97 -7.88
CA LEU A 299 -9.44 -17.66 -8.60
C LEU A 299 -9.86 -19.10 -8.89
N ASP A 300 -9.75 -19.56 -10.15
CA ASP A 300 -9.97 -20.96 -10.48
C ASP A 300 -8.90 -21.83 -9.78
N PRO A 301 -9.29 -22.86 -9.01
CA PRO A 301 -8.36 -23.77 -8.33
C PRO A 301 -7.30 -24.41 -9.23
N TYR A 302 -7.59 -24.53 -10.53
CA TYR A 302 -6.63 -24.98 -11.52
C TYR A 302 -5.29 -24.20 -11.47
N TYR A 303 -5.33 -22.88 -11.25
CA TYR A 303 -4.12 -22.06 -11.17
C TYR A 303 -3.30 -22.40 -9.92
N ILE A 304 -3.98 -22.71 -8.81
CA ILE A 304 -3.30 -23.11 -7.56
C ILE A 304 -2.47 -24.37 -7.79
N GLU A 305 -3.09 -25.39 -8.40
CA GLU A 305 -2.42 -26.66 -8.74
C GLU A 305 -1.29 -26.46 -9.77
N TYR A 306 -1.52 -25.57 -10.75
CA TYR A 306 -0.51 -25.27 -11.76
C TYR A 306 0.73 -24.62 -11.16
N PHE A 307 0.57 -23.61 -10.30
CA PHE A 307 1.70 -22.90 -9.68
C PHE A 307 2.44 -23.78 -8.63
N ALA A 308 1.75 -24.70 -7.99
CA ALA A 308 2.39 -25.69 -7.10
C ALA A 308 3.48 -26.50 -7.79
N GLN A 309 3.37 -26.73 -9.11
CA GLN A 309 4.39 -27.40 -9.92
C GLN A 309 5.70 -26.62 -10.05
N TYR A 310 5.69 -25.32 -9.71
CA TYR A 310 6.86 -24.44 -9.66
C TYR A 310 7.35 -24.19 -8.22
N GLY A 311 6.79 -24.91 -7.24
CA GLY A 311 7.10 -24.73 -5.81
C GLY A 311 6.44 -23.50 -5.19
N ILE A 312 5.40 -22.94 -5.85
CA ILE A 312 4.70 -21.73 -5.40
C ILE A 312 3.36 -22.13 -4.82
N GLN A 313 3.14 -21.79 -3.54
CA GLN A 313 1.84 -21.94 -2.88
C GLN A 313 0.99 -20.69 -3.09
N ILE A 314 -0.26 -20.84 -3.53
CA ILE A 314 -1.22 -19.75 -3.62
C ILE A 314 -2.21 -19.91 -2.47
N LEU A 315 -2.39 -18.83 -1.70
CA LEU A 315 -3.27 -18.73 -0.55
C LEU A 315 -4.36 -17.69 -0.83
N GLU A 316 -5.59 -18.17 -0.94
CA GLU A 316 -6.75 -17.31 -1.21
C GLU A 316 -7.24 -16.66 0.08
N GLY A 317 -7.68 -15.39 -0.03
CA GLY A 317 -8.35 -14.66 1.03
C GLY A 317 -9.57 -13.91 0.51
N TYR A 318 -10.43 -13.51 1.43
CA TYR A 318 -11.62 -12.72 1.18
C TYR A 318 -11.63 -11.49 2.05
N GLY A 319 -12.12 -10.40 1.49
CA GLY A 319 -12.24 -9.16 2.21
C GLY A 319 -12.83 -8.04 1.37
N MET A 320 -12.99 -6.90 1.99
CA MET A 320 -13.51 -5.66 1.39
C MET A 320 -12.92 -4.47 2.13
N SER A 321 -12.85 -3.31 1.47
CA SER A 321 -12.25 -2.11 2.07
C SER A 321 -12.88 -1.75 3.41
N GLU A 322 -14.19 -1.92 3.54
CA GLU A 322 -14.98 -1.67 4.75
C GLU A 322 -14.57 -2.55 5.95
N CYS A 323 -13.85 -3.67 5.69
CA CYS A 323 -13.34 -4.60 6.71
C CYS A 323 -11.83 -4.51 6.95
N SER A 324 -11.13 -3.53 6.38
CA SER A 324 -9.74 -3.10 6.69
C SER A 324 -8.56 -3.99 6.25
N PRO A 325 -8.51 -4.75 5.19
CA PRO A 325 -9.59 -5.23 4.35
C PRO A 325 -9.93 -6.71 4.57
N VAL A 326 -9.14 -7.51 5.32
CA VAL A 326 -9.24 -8.98 5.34
C VAL A 326 -10.31 -9.45 6.33
N ILE A 327 -11.19 -10.33 5.86
CA ILE A 327 -12.20 -11.03 6.65
C ILE A 327 -11.75 -12.46 6.93
N SER A 328 -11.26 -13.15 5.89
CA SER A 328 -10.78 -14.53 5.99
C SER A 328 -9.59 -14.78 5.08
N ASN A 329 -8.75 -15.75 5.42
CA ASN A 329 -7.66 -16.18 4.57
C ASN A 329 -7.26 -17.64 4.82
N ASN A 330 -6.72 -18.28 3.78
CA ASN A 330 -5.97 -19.52 3.92
C ASN A 330 -4.59 -19.22 4.51
N THR A 331 -4.03 -20.18 5.26
CA THR A 331 -2.66 -20.15 5.76
C THR A 331 -1.89 -21.36 5.25
N PRO A 332 -0.55 -21.39 5.30
CA PRO A 332 0.21 -22.55 4.86
C PRO A 332 -0.24 -23.86 5.52
N GLU A 333 -0.63 -23.82 6.80
CA GLU A 333 -1.06 -24.98 7.59
C GLU A 333 -2.52 -25.38 7.32
N ASN A 334 -3.34 -24.44 6.86
CA ASN A 334 -4.77 -24.62 6.61
C ASN A 334 -5.16 -24.08 5.25
N ASN A 335 -4.55 -24.63 4.19
CA ASN A 335 -4.88 -24.26 2.82
C ASN A 335 -5.90 -25.25 2.23
N LYS A 336 -7.04 -24.73 1.78
CA LYS A 336 -8.05 -25.48 1.03
C LYS A 336 -8.29 -24.77 -0.31
N PRO A 337 -7.67 -25.23 -1.41
CA PRO A 337 -7.87 -24.67 -2.74
C PRO A 337 -9.34 -24.49 -3.10
N GLY A 338 -9.72 -23.34 -3.68
CA GLY A 338 -11.09 -22.98 -4.01
C GLY A 338 -11.93 -22.55 -2.80
N SER A 339 -11.29 -22.31 -1.64
CA SER A 339 -11.95 -21.70 -0.47
C SER A 339 -11.23 -20.42 -0.07
N ILE A 340 -11.98 -19.47 0.43
CA ILE A 340 -11.48 -18.19 0.96
C ILE A 340 -10.84 -18.30 2.36
N GLY A 341 -10.64 -19.51 2.84
CA GLY A 341 -10.03 -19.78 4.15
C GLY A 341 -10.98 -19.59 5.34
N LYS A 342 -10.39 -19.53 6.53
CA LYS A 342 -11.14 -19.33 7.78
C LYS A 342 -11.23 -17.83 8.11
N PRO A 343 -12.34 -17.38 8.76
CA PRO A 343 -12.41 -16.04 9.32
C PRO A 343 -11.22 -15.75 10.24
N LEU A 344 -10.78 -14.49 10.27
CA LEU A 344 -9.78 -14.03 11.23
C LEU A 344 -10.31 -14.19 12.66
N GLU A 345 -9.41 -14.33 13.64
CA GLU A 345 -9.78 -14.59 15.04
C GLU A 345 -10.64 -13.47 15.66
N ASN A 346 -10.56 -12.27 15.13
CA ASN A 346 -11.33 -11.10 15.58
C ASN A 346 -12.54 -10.78 14.70
N VAL A 347 -12.92 -11.70 13.80
CA VAL A 347 -14.05 -11.54 12.87
C VAL A 347 -15.09 -12.62 13.10
N GLU A 348 -16.32 -12.22 13.28
CA GLU A 348 -17.49 -13.12 13.31
C GLU A 348 -18.22 -13.01 11.97
N VAL A 349 -18.49 -14.14 11.34
CA VAL A 349 -19.22 -14.22 10.06
C VAL A 349 -20.55 -14.91 10.31
N ARG A 350 -21.63 -14.29 9.85
CA ARG A 350 -22.99 -14.86 9.87
C ARG A 350 -23.56 -14.92 8.45
N PHE A 351 -24.44 -15.85 8.24
CA PHE A 351 -25.18 -15.99 6.97
C PHE A 351 -26.66 -15.77 7.24
N GLU A 352 -27.25 -14.84 6.53
CA GLU A 352 -28.68 -14.56 6.61
C GLU A 352 -29.21 -14.27 5.21
N ASN A 353 -30.29 -14.98 4.78
CA ASN A 353 -30.92 -14.81 3.46
C ASN A 353 -29.95 -14.87 2.27
N GLU A 354 -28.98 -15.78 2.29
CA GLU A 354 -27.91 -15.94 1.29
C GLU A 354 -26.90 -14.78 1.24
N GLU A 355 -26.92 -13.88 2.22
CA GLU A 355 -25.96 -12.81 2.39
C GLU A 355 -24.96 -13.13 3.52
N ILE A 356 -23.76 -12.57 3.41
CA ILE A 356 -22.72 -12.61 4.43
C ILE A 356 -22.85 -11.34 5.29
N LEU A 357 -22.99 -11.53 6.61
CA LEU A 357 -23.06 -10.49 7.61
C LEU A 357 -21.85 -10.54 8.54
#